data_7f2d9b5dc2162b18413ccd0b661cf8c8
#
_entry.id   7f2d9b5dc2162b18413ccd0b661cf8c8
#
_cell.length_a   1.000
_cell.length_b   1.000
_cell.length_c   1.000
_cell.angle_alpha   90.00
_cell.angle_beta   90.00
_cell.angle_gamma   90.00
#
_symmetry.space_group_name_H-M   'P 1'
#
loop_
_entity.id
_entity.type
_entity.pdbx_description
1 polymer ?
#
loop_
_entity_poly.entity_id
_entity_poly.type
_entity_poly.pdbx_seq_one_letter_code
_entity_poly.pdbx_strand_id
1 'polypeptide(L)'
;MAAIAEAAALIRAGECVAVPTETVYGLAADATESRAVAGIYAAKGRPSFNPLIVHVPDLAAAERIAVFDARARDLAERFWPGPLTLVLPLRADSGIAALVTAGLDTIAIRVPRHRAMQALLAESGKPLAAPSANASGSISPTRAEHVAKSLAGRIPLVIDDGATPAGVESTIVMGGAILRPGPLSAEQLFPREGAGVDPESEAGPWPSPGKEAGIVAPGQLDSHYAPSKPVRLHATEAQDGEYLIGFGPIAGIETLSATGDLTKAAANLFDALHRADASDAAAIAVAPIPETGIGVAINDRLRRAAY
;
A
#
# COMPACT_ATOMS: atom_id res chain seq x y z
N MET A 1 -22.39 -7.70 7.56
CA MET A 1 -22.83 -6.45 8.26
C MET A 1 -22.45 -6.46 9.74
N ALA A 2 -22.67 -7.52 10.52
CA ALA A 2 -22.27 -7.57 11.94
C ALA A 2 -20.78 -7.25 12.19
N ALA A 3 -19.85 -7.86 11.42
CA ALA A 3 -18.42 -7.62 11.56
C ALA A 3 -18.00 -6.14 11.27
N ILE A 4 -18.67 -5.46 10.36
CA ILE A 4 -18.41 -4.02 10.09
C ILE A 4 -18.87 -3.16 11.27
N ALA A 5 -20.04 -3.42 11.85
CA ALA A 5 -20.53 -2.68 13.02
C ALA A 5 -19.63 -2.87 14.24
N GLU A 6 -19.16 -4.09 14.48
CA GLU A 6 -18.17 -4.41 15.53
C GLU A 6 -16.84 -3.68 15.28
N ALA A 7 -16.31 -3.76 14.06
CA ALA A 7 -15.08 -3.04 13.68
C ALA A 7 -15.23 -1.53 13.87
N ALA A 8 -16.36 -0.94 13.46
CA ALA A 8 -16.61 0.49 13.63
C ALA A 8 -16.72 0.90 15.11
N ALA A 9 -17.28 0.03 15.96
CA ALA A 9 -17.31 0.25 17.40
C ALA A 9 -15.88 0.24 17.99
N LEU A 10 -15.03 -0.70 17.58
CA LEU A 10 -13.62 -0.76 17.98
C LEU A 10 -12.84 0.47 17.52
N ILE A 11 -13.03 0.93 16.25
CA ILE A 11 -12.42 2.17 15.75
C ILE A 11 -12.83 3.36 16.61
N ARG A 12 -14.14 3.52 16.93
CA ARG A 12 -14.62 4.61 17.79
C ARG A 12 -14.11 4.50 19.23
N ALA A 13 -13.74 3.31 19.70
CA ALA A 13 -13.10 3.09 21.00
C ALA A 13 -11.59 3.35 20.98
N GLY A 14 -11.00 3.72 19.84
CA GLY A 14 -9.56 3.98 19.68
C GLY A 14 -8.72 2.74 19.45
N GLU A 15 -9.34 1.61 19.09
CA GLU A 15 -8.66 0.36 18.79
C GLU A 15 -8.30 0.24 17.29
N CYS A 16 -7.32 -0.63 16.98
CA CYS A 16 -6.95 -0.94 15.62
C CYS A 16 -7.69 -2.20 15.12
N VAL A 17 -8.15 -2.18 13.87
CA VAL A 17 -8.74 -3.35 13.23
C VAL A 17 -8.11 -3.58 11.86
N ALA A 18 -7.94 -4.83 11.45
CA ALA A 18 -7.48 -5.13 10.09
C ALA A 18 -8.67 -5.28 9.15
N VAL A 19 -8.55 -4.65 7.96
CA VAL A 19 -9.60 -4.60 6.94
C VAL A 19 -8.98 -4.71 5.55
N PRO A 20 -9.57 -5.51 4.62
CA PRO A 20 -9.07 -5.57 3.26
C PRO A 20 -9.37 -4.31 2.46
N THR A 21 -8.43 -3.97 1.59
CA THR A 21 -8.63 -3.05 0.48
C THR A 21 -8.51 -3.82 -0.83
N GLU A 22 -8.69 -3.15 -1.99
CA GLU A 22 -8.42 -3.78 -3.28
C GLU A 22 -6.92 -4.03 -3.52
N THR A 23 -6.04 -3.46 -2.70
CA THR A 23 -4.57 -3.59 -2.81
C THR A 23 -3.99 -4.62 -1.85
N VAL A 24 -4.01 -4.34 -0.56
CA VAL A 24 -3.56 -5.22 0.53
C VAL A 24 -4.47 -5.01 1.75
N TYR A 25 -4.40 -5.89 2.74
CA TYR A 25 -5.05 -5.64 4.03
C TYR A 25 -4.39 -4.48 4.75
N GLY A 26 -5.20 -3.54 5.25
CA GLY A 26 -4.78 -2.38 6.02
C GLY A 26 -5.07 -2.54 7.51
N LEU A 27 -4.16 -2.06 8.37
CA LEU A 27 -4.40 -1.93 9.80
C LEU A 27 -4.97 -0.54 10.07
N ALA A 28 -6.28 -0.44 10.23
CA ALA A 28 -7.04 0.78 10.32
C ALA A 28 -7.22 1.26 11.76
N ALA A 29 -7.09 2.57 11.98
CA ALA A 29 -7.47 3.26 13.22
C ALA A 29 -7.97 4.67 12.90
N ASP A 30 -8.69 5.32 13.84
CA ASP A 30 -9.14 6.71 13.72
C ASP A 30 -7.94 7.65 13.53
N ALA A 31 -7.83 8.27 12.35
CA ALA A 31 -6.74 9.18 12.02
C ALA A 31 -6.77 10.51 12.78
N THR A 32 -7.89 10.82 13.45
CA THR A 32 -8.05 12.05 14.25
C THR A 32 -7.61 11.88 15.70
N GLU A 33 -7.36 10.63 16.14
CA GLU A 33 -7.09 10.31 17.52
C GLU A 33 -5.65 9.79 17.69
N SER A 34 -4.79 10.58 18.35
CA SER A 34 -3.35 10.27 18.51
C SER A 34 -3.09 8.93 19.20
N ARG A 35 -3.93 8.52 20.15
CA ARG A 35 -3.81 7.24 20.86
C ARG A 35 -4.08 6.07 19.90
N ALA A 36 -5.13 6.17 19.09
CA ALA A 36 -5.46 5.15 18.09
C ALA A 36 -4.35 4.99 17.05
N VAL A 37 -3.81 6.11 16.56
CA VAL A 37 -2.66 6.12 15.65
C VAL A 37 -1.41 5.50 16.29
N ALA A 38 -1.12 5.83 17.56
CA ALA A 38 -0.01 5.21 18.31
C ALA A 38 -0.19 3.68 18.43
N GLY A 39 -1.43 3.19 18.53
CA GLY A 39 -1.76 1.77 18.49
C GLY A 39 -1.29 1.08 17.21
N ILE A 40 -1.41 1.74 16.04
CA ILE A 40 -0.88 1.21 14.77
C ILE A 40 0.64 1.02 14.86
N TYR A 41 1.37 2.03 15.33
CA TYR A 41 2.82 1.95 15.44
C TYR A 41 3.26 0.85 16.41
N ALA A 42 2.57 0.74 17.56
CA ALA A 42 2.84 -0.30 18.56
C ALA A 42 2.56 -1.71 18.02
N ALA A 43 1.38 -1.94 17.41
CA ALA A 43 1.00 -3.24 16.89
C ALA A 43 1.97 -3.75 15.79
N LYS A 44 2.48 -2.83 14.95
CA LYS A 44 3.38 -3.14 13.84
C LYS A 44 4.88 -3.16 14.24
N GLY A 45 5.27 -2.57 15.35
CA GLY A 45 6.68 -2.24 15.62
C GLY A 45 7.24 -1.26 14.58
N ARG A 46 6.42 -0.30 14.11
CA ARG A 46 6.76 0.64 13.03
C ARG A 46 7.54 1.83 13.57
N PRO A 47 8.61 2.29 12.87
CA PRO A 47 9.27 3.55 13.22
C PRO A 47 8.33 4.75 13.09
N SER A 48 8.31 5.65 14.08
CA SER A 48 7.39 6.80 14.15
C SER A 48 7.63 7.88 13.08
N PHE A 49 8.81 7.91 12.46
CA PHE A 49 9.15 8.83 11.37
C PHE A 49 8.56 8.43 10.00
N ASN A 50 7.92 7.27 9.89
CA ASN A 50 7.38 6.76 8.63
C ASN A 50 5.87 7.07 8.58
N PRO A 51 5.41 8.06 7.76
CA PRO A 51 4.03 8.53 7.76
C PRO A 51 3.03 7.45 7.33
N LEU A 52 1.75 7.71 7.54
CA LEU A 52 0.65 6.79 7.23
C LEU A 52 -0.22 7.34 6.10
N ILE A 53 -0.89 6.44 5.37
CA ILE A 53 -1.92 6.80 4.39
C ILE A 53 -3.26 6.90 5.12
N VAL A 54 -3.95 8.03 4.93
CA VAL A 54 -5.33 8.23 5.39
C VAL A 54 -6.31 7.82 4.30
N HIS A 55 -7.26 6.98 4.67
CA HIS A 55 -8.35 6.54 3.82
C HIS A 55 -9.62 7.32 4.17
N VAL A 56 -10.32 7.77 3.13
CA VAL A 56 -11.56 8.54 3.25
C VAL A 56 -12.62 7.98 2.28
N PRO A 57 -13.92 8.25 2.52
CA PRO A 57 -14.99 7.68 1.70
C PRO A 57 -15.07 8.24 0.28
N ASP A 58 -14.70 9.52 0.10
CA ASP A 58 -14.85 10.25 -1.16
C ASP A 58 -13.91 11.44 -1.29
N LEU A 59 -13.90 12.10 -2.46
CA LEU A 59 -13.11 13.29 -2.76
C LEU A 59 -13.49 14.46 -1.84
N ALA A 60 -14.78 14.67 -1.56
CA ALA A 60 -15.21 15.77 -0.70
C ALA A 60 -14.67 15.63 0.74
N ALA A 61 -14.56 14.40 1.25
CA ALA A 61 -13.91 14.13 2.53
C ALA A 61 -12.40 14.38 2.46
N ALA A 62 -11.75 14.04 1.34
CA ALA A 62 -10.33 14.30 1.13
C ALA A 62 -10.02 15.81 1.10
N GLU A 63 -10.85 16.62 0.43
CA GLU A 63 -10.69 18.07 0.32
C GLU A 63 -10.85 18.83 1.66
N ARG A 64 -11.50 18.21 2.65
CA ARG A 64 -11.53 18.74 4.02
C ARG A 64 -10.21 18.55 4.78
N ILE A 65 -9.38 17.60 4.32
CA ILE A 65 -8.13 17.21 4.99
C ILE A 65 -6.91 17.81 4.30
N ALA A 66 -6.90 17.84 2.96
CA ALA A 66 -5.76 18.25 2.14
C ALA A 66 -6.15 19.34 1.14
N VAL A 67 -5.12 20.09 0.67
CA VAL A 67 -5.29 21.12 -0.37
C VAL A 67 -5.10 20.49 -1.73
N PHE A 68 -6.13 20.55 -2.58
CA PHE A 68 -6.11 20.04 -3.95
C PHE A 68 -5.92 21.17 -4.95
N ASP A 69 -4.94 21.07 -5.81
CA ASP A 69 -4.85 21.85 -7.05
C ASP A 69 -5.67 21.16 -8.18
N ALA A 70 -5.69 21.76 -9.36
CA ALA A 70 -6.44 21.24 -10.51
C ALA A 70 -5.95 19.84 -10.93
N ARG A 71 -4.63 19.61 -10.90
CA ARG A 71 -4.01 18.32 -11.28
C ARG A 71 -4.32 17.22 -10.28
N ALA A 72 -4.23 17.51 -8.98
CA ALA A 72 -4.57 16.56 -7.93
C ALA A 72 -6.04 16.15 -8.02
N ARG A 73 -6.91 17.11 -8.32
CA ARG A 73 -8.35 16.87 -8.51
C ARG A 73 -8.62 16.00 -9.74
N ASP A 74 -8.01 16.30 -10.89
CA ASP A 74 -8.12 15.47 -12.10
C ASP A 74 -7.71 14.02 -11.84
N LEU A 75 -6.55 13.82 -11.18
CA LEU A 75 -6.08 12.47 -10.82
C LEU A 75 -7.06 11.76 -9.87
N ALA A 76 -7.60 12.47 -8.87
CA ALA A 76 -8.58 11.92 -7.94
C ALA A 76 -9.88 11.53 -8.66
N GLU A 77 -10.43 12.38 -9.51
CA GLU A 77 -11.66 12.13 -10.28
C GLU A 77 -11.53 10.94 -11.24
N ARG A 78 -10.34 10.76 -11.85
CA ARG A 78 -10.07 9.66 -12.78
C ARG A 78 -9.82 8.32 -12.09
N PHE A 79 -9.20 8.31 -10.91
CA PHE A 79 -8.68 7.08 -10.31
C PHE A 79 -9.24 6.75 -8.93
N TRP A 80 -10.08 7.59 -8.35
CA TRP A 80 -10.81 7.30 -7.11
C TRP A 80 -12.30 6.99 -7.37
N PRO A 81 -12.84 6.02 -6.66
CA PRO A 81 -12.23 5.07 -5.72
C PRO A 81 -11.27 4.13 -6.42
N GLY A 82 -10.06 3.92 -5.85
CA GLY A 82 -9.08 3.06 -6.49
C GLY A 82 -7.67 3.05 -5.86
N PRO A 83 -6.71 2.42 -6.56
CA PRO A 83 -5.38 2.17 -6.03
C PRO A 83 -4.41 3.36 -6.21
N LEU A 84 -4.91 4.60 -6.15
CA LEU A 84 -4.14 5.84 -6.16
C LEU A 84 -4.06 6.44 -4.77
N THR A 85 -2.86 6.80 -4.34
CA THR A 85 -2.60 7.63 -3.15
C THR A 85 -1.96 8.94 -3.59
N LEU A 86 -2.51 10.05 -3.15
CA LEU A 86 -1.97 11.39 -3.41
C LEU A 86 -1.29 11.93 -2.14
N VAL A 87 -0.08 12.47 -2.27
CA VAL A 87 0.62 13.20 -1.21
C VAL A 87 0.40 14.67 -1.47
N LEU A 88 -0.32 15.35 -0.59
CA LEU A 88 -0.83 16.70 -0.75
C LEU A 88 -0.49 17.55 0.47
N PRO A 89 -0.47 18.89 0.35
CA PRO A 89 -0.36 19.77 1.50
C PRO A 89 -1.50 19.53 2.51
N LEU A 90 -1.15 19.37 3.78
CA LEU A 90 -2.12 19.18 4.87
C LEU A 90 -2.82 20.51 5.17
N ARG A 91 -4.14 20.49 5.35
CA ARG A 91 -4.88 21.65 5.85
C ARG A 91 -4.63 21.84 7.34
N ALA A 92 -4.43 23.08 7.78
CA ALA A 92 -4.18 23.39 9.19
C ALA A 92 -5.36 23.00 10.12
N ASP A 93 -6.57 23.01 9.58
CA ASP A 93 -7.83 22.69 10.26
C ASP A 93 -8.33 21.27 10.00
N SER A 94 -7.47 20.39 9.50
CA SER A 94 -7.83 19.01 9.09
C SER A 94 -8.32 18.10 10.23
N GLY A 95 -7.94 18.40 11.48
CA GLY A 95 -8.21 17.54 12.62
C GLY A 95 -7.43 16.22 12.65
N ILE A 96 -6.48 16.01 11.76
CA ILE A 96 -5.65 14.80 11.68
C ILE A 96 -4.57 14.83 12.77
N ALA A 97 -4.39 13.72 13.47
CA ALA A 97 -3.36 13.57 14.49
C ALA A 97 -1.94 13.71 13.89
N ALA A 98 -1.05 14.49 14.52
CA ALA A 98 0.30 14.76 14.01
C ALA A 98 1.15 13.50 13.77
N LEU A 99 0.89 12.42 14.52
CA LEU A 99 1.53 11.11 14.31
C LEU A 99 1.26 10.52 12.92
N VAL A 100 0.14 10.84 12.27
CA VAL A 100 -0.20 10.34 10.93
C VAL A 100 0.78 10.82 9.89
N THR A 101 1.16 12.10 9.96
CA THR A 101 2.09 12.73 9.01
C THR A 101 3.55 12.62 9.42
N ALA A 102 3.84 12.05 10.61
CA ALA A 102 5.18 12.03 11.19
C ALA A 102 5.82 13.44 11.29
N GLY A 103 4.99 14.49 11.47
CA GLY A 103 5.42 15.88 11.56
C GLY A 103 5.64 16.59 10.23
N LEU A 104 5.29 15.97 9.10
CA LEU A 104 5.36 16.60 7.78
C LEU A 104 4.17 17.54 7.53
N ASP A 105 4.39 18.56 6.70
CA ASP A 105 3.36 19.49 6.21
C ASP A 105 2.49 18.89 5.10
N THR A 106 2.73 17.62 4.75
CA THR A 106 2.00 16.88 3.73
C THR A 106 1.34 15.66 4.31
N ILE A 107 0.29 15.19 3.63
CA ILE A 107 -0.47 14.01 3.99
C ILE A 107 -0.67 13.10 2.78
N ALA A 108 -0.49 11.80 2.96
CA ALA A 108 -0.86 10.79 1.99
C ALA A 108 -2.33 10.41 2.18
N ILE A 109 -3.16 10.59 1.13
CA ILE A 109 -4.61 10.38 1.20
C ILE A 109 -5.10 9.51 0.05
N ARG A 110 -6.14 8.67 0.30
CA ARG A 110 -6.70 7.74 -0.67
C ARG A 110 -8.19 7.51 -0.45
N VAL A 111 -8.93 7.33 -1.55
CA VAL A 111 -10.29 6.77 -1.54
C VAL A 111 -10.22 5.32 -2.05
N PRO A 112 -10.31 4.31 -1.19
CA PRO A 112 -10.19 2.90 -1.57
C PRO A 112 -11.47 2.41 -2.26
N ARG A 113 -11.34 1.41 -3.17
CA ARG A 113 -12.50 0.85 -3.88
C ARG A 113 -13.18 -0.29 -3.13
N HIS A 114 -12.50 -0.92 -2.18
CA HIS A 114 -12.96 -2.17 -1.57
C HIS A 114 -14.19 -1.96 -0.68
N ARG A 115 -15.22 -2.83 -0.87
CA ARG A 115 -16.50 -2.73 -0.17
C ARG A 115 -16.39 -2.74 1.36
N ALA A 116 -15.49 -3.57 1.93
CA ALA A 116 -15.34 -3.67 3.38
C ALA A 116 -14.74 -2.38 3.96
N MET A 117 -13.69 -1.81 3.31
CA MET A 117 -13.10 -0.54 3.75
C MET A 117 -14.10 0.61 3.60
N GLN A 118 -14.84 0.69 2.50
CA GLN A 118 -15.87 1.70 2.30
C GLN A 118 -16.99 1.60 3.34
N ALA A 119 -17.44 0.38 3.65
CA ALA A 119 -18.43 0.15 4.69
C ALA A 119 -17.92 0.55 6.08
N LEU A 120 -16.64 0.26 6.39
CA LEU A 120 -16.02 0.66 7.66
C LEU A 120 -15.88 2.18 7.78
N LEU A 121 -15.46 2.88 6.70
CA LEU A 121 -15.41 4.35 6.63
C LEU A 121 -16.78 4.97 6.88
N ALA A 122 -17.83 4.45 6.22
CA ALA A 122 -19.19 4.93 6.36
C ALA A 122 -19.75 4.68 7.77
N GLU A 123 -19.58 3.47 8.31
CA GLU A 123 -20.12 3.08 9.63
C GLU A 123 -19.37 3.75 10.79
N SER A 124 -18.04 3.91 10.69
CA SER A 124 -17.26 4.60 11.73
C SER A 124 -17.46 6.11 11.70
N GLY A 125 -17.73 6.69 10.52
CA GLY A 125 -17.80 8.13 10.29
C GLY A 125 -16.46 8.85 10.46
N LYS A 126 -15.34 8.12 10.38
CA LYS A 126 -13.98 8.61 10.66
C LYS A 126 -13.06 8.46 9.45
N PRO A 127 -12.12 9.41 9.22
CA PRO A 127 -10.97 9.14 8.36
C PRO A 127 -10.09 8.09 9.03
N LEU A 128 -9.59 7.10 8.27
CA LEU A 128 -8.85 5.98 8.83
C LEU A 128 -7.39 6.01 8.36
N ALA A 129 -6.45 6.10 9.29
CA ALA A 129 -5.05 5.81 9.02
C ALA A 129 -4.89 4.29 8.87
N ALA A 130 -4.39 3.82 7.73
CA ALA A 130 -4.29 2.39 7.48
C ALA A 130 -3.06 2.01 6.64
N PRO A 131 -1.89 1.77 7.26
CA PRO A 131 -0.78 1.06 6.63
C PRO A 131 -1.14 -0.42 6.43
N SER A 132 -0.31 -1.19 5.70
CA SER A 132 -0.49 -2.64 5.56
C SER A 132 -0.57 -3.35 6.92
N ALA A 133 -1.41 -4.38 7.06
CA ALA A 133 -1.70 -5.04 8.34
C ALA A 133 -0.71 -6.19 8.64
N ASN A 134 0.60 -5.90 8.66
CA ASN A 134 1.71 -6.81 8.99
C ASN A 134 2.70 -6.14 9.95
N ALA A 135 3.54 -6.92 10.60
CA ALA A 135 4.72 -6.40 11.31
C ALA A 135 5.61 -5.58 10.35
N SER A 136 6.23 -4.51 10.84
CA SER A 136 7.06 -3.62 10.02
C SER A 136 8.20 -4.40 9.34
N GLY A 137 8.43 -4.11 8.05
CA GLY A 137 9.47 -4.78 7.26
C GLY A 137 9.05 -6.12 6.63
N SER A 138 8.06 -6.82 7.19
CA SER A 138 7.62 -8.14 6.70
C SER A 138 6.77 -8.05 5.42
N ILE A 139 6.48 -9.21 4.81
CA ILE A 139 5.64 -9.35 3.62
C ILE A 139 4.25 -8.74 3.87
N SER A 140 3.73 -7.95 2.92
CA SER A 140 2.40 -7.37 3.02
C SER A 140 1.30 -8.44 2.94
N PRO A 141 0.19 -8.27 3.70
CA PRO A 141 -0.88 -9.25 3.75
C PRO A 141 -1.89 -9.05 2.62
N THR A 142 -2.16 -10.10 1.87
CA THR A 142 -3.20 -10.16 0.83
C THR A 142 -4.37 -11.05 1.18
N ARG A 143 -4.32 -11.70 2.36
CA ARG A 143 -5.37 -12.55 2.95
C ARG A 143 -5.46 -12.30 4.46
N ALA A 144 -6.62 -12.59 5.04
CA ALA A 144 -6.85 -12.46 6.49
C ALA A 144 -5.89 -13.35 7.32
N GLU A 145 -5.57 -14.54 6.82
CA GLU A 145 -4.62 -15.46 7.46
C GLU A 145 -3.20 -14.89 7.56
N HIS A 146 -2.75 -14.08 6.58
CA HIS A 146 -1.45 -13.38 6.64
C HIS A 146 -1.44 -12.36 7.78
N VAL A 147 -2.55 -11.63 7.96
CA VAL A 147 -2.72 -10.69 9.07
C VAL A 147 -2.71 -11.43 10.41
N ALA A 148 -3.54 -12.48 10.53
CA ALA A 148 -3.65 -13.27 11.75
C ALA A 148 -2.30 -13.86 12.18
N LYS A 149 -1.48 -14.35 11.21
CA LYS A 149 -0.11 -14.83 11.46
C LYS A 149 0.81 -13.72 11.93
N SER A 150 0.76 -12.54 11.27
CA SER A 150 1.73 -11.47 11.50
C SER A 150 1.43 -10.63 12.74
N LEU A 151 0.15 -10.42 13.08
CA LEU A 151 -0.32 -9.55 14.17
C LEU A 151 -1.07 -10.30 15.27
N ALA A 152 -0.85 -11.62 15.41
CA ALA A 152 -1.48 -12.45 16.44
C ALA A 152 -1.34 -11.82 17.83
N GLY A 153 -2.48 -11.66 18.54
CA GLY A 153 -2.54 -11.11 19.90
C GLY A 153 -2.28 -9.60 20.01
N ARG A 154 -2.05 -8.89 18.89
CA ARG A 154 -1.75 -7.45 18.89
C ARG A 154 -2.93 -6.58 18.46
N ILE A 155 -3.95 -7.18 17.84
CA ILE A 155 -5.16 -6.51 17.35
C ILE A 155 -6.39 -7.34 17.70
N PRO A 156 -7.53 -6.71 17.99
CA PRO A 156 -8.74 -7.41 18.43
C PRO A 156 -9.53 -8.07 17.29
N LEU A 157 -9.42 -7.56 16.04
CA LEU A 157 -10.30 -7.98 14.95
C LEU A 157 -9.61 -7.94 13.58
N VAL A 158 -9.90 -8.95 12.76
CA VAL A 158 -9.60 -8.99 11.33
C VAL A 158 -10.91 -9.21 10.58
N ILE A 159 -11.25 -8.28 9.67
CA ILE A 159 -12.36 -8.48 8.74
C ILE A 159 -11.83 -9.32 7.58
N ASP A 160 -12.39 -10.51 7.39
CA ASP A 160 -12.09 -11.36 6.25
C ASP A 160 -13.11 -11.12 5.12
N ASP A 161 -12.64 -10.66 3.97
CA ASP A 161 -13.43 -10.52 2.73
C ASP A 161 -12.64 -11.07 1.52
N GLY A 162 -11.84 -12.12 1.77
CA GLY A 162 -11.08 -12.87 0.77
C GLY A 162 -9.75 -12.23 0.39
N ALA A 163 -9.17 -12.74 -0.71
CA ALA A 163 -7.90 -12.26 -1.24
C ALA A 163 -8.05 -10.90 -1.93
N THR A 164 -7.04 -10.05 -1.78
CA THR A 164 -7.03 -8.73 -2.41
C THR A 164 -6.70 -8.84 -3.91
N PRO A 165 -7.49 -8.19 -4.81
CA PRO A 165 -7.35 -8.42 -6.25
C PRO A 165 -6.12 -7.79 -6.91
N ALA A 166 -5.55 -6.71 -6.37
CA ALA A 166 -4.36 -6.07 -6.96
C ALA A 166 -3.04 -6.67 -6.42
N GLY A 167 -3.03 -7.18 -5.18
CA GLY A 167 -1.91 -7.90 -4.58
C GLY A 167 -0.67 -7.06 -4.24
N VAL A 168 -0.59 -5.80 -4.68
CA VAL A 168 0.48 -4.85 -4.35
C VAL A 168 -0.13 -3.53 -3.90
N GLU A 169 0.60 -2.74 -3.11
CA GLU A 169 0.11 -1.48 -2.55
C GLU A 169 -0.15 -0.43 -3.62
N SER A 170 -0.97 0.57 -3.27
CA SER A 170 -1.35 1.68 -4.15
C SER A 170 -0.15 2.41 -4.74
N THR A 171 -0.31 2.92 -5.96
CA THR A 171 0.62 3.90 -6.55
C THR A 171 0.56 5.18 -5.73
N ILE A 172 1.71 5.72 -5.31
CA ILE A 172 1.80 6.99 -4.58
C ILE A 172 2.36 8.06 -5.49
N VAL A 173 1.66 9.17 -5.60
CA VAL A 173 2.01 10.32 -6.43
C VAL A 173 2.14 11.57 -5.56
N MET A 174 3.18 12.37 -5.84
CA MET A 174 3.41 13.70 -5.28
C MET A 174 3.81 14.65 -6.42
N GLY A 175 3.03 15.67 -6.68
CA GLY A 175 3.23 16.53 -7.86
C GLY A 175 3.16 15.73 -9.17
N GLY A 176 4.20 15.80 -9.96
CA GLY A 176 4.34 15.00 -11.20
C GLY A 176 5.12 13.71 -11.04
N ALA A 177 5.51 13.32 -9.81
CA ALA A 177 6.40 12.20 -9.56
C ALA A 177 5.68 11.01 -8.90
N ILE A 178 6.01 9.80 -9.35
CA ILE A 178 5.61 8.57 -8.67
C ILE A 178 6.64 8.28 -7.57
N LEU A 179 6.21 8.38 -6.30
CA LEU A 179 7.04 8.08 -5.13
C LEU A 179 7.12 6.59 -4.83
N ARG A 180 6.05 5.86 -5.17
CA ARG A 180 5.98 4.40 -5.04
C ARG A 180 5.21 3.83 -6.23
N PRO A 181 5.82 2.98 -7.07
CA PRO A 181 5.09 2.28 -8.12
C PRO A 181 4.05 1.33 -7.52
N GLY A 182 2.92 1.18 -8.21
CA GLY A 182 1.78 0.36 -7.81
C GLY A 182 0.95 -0.07 -9.01
N PRO A 183 -0.35 -0.39 -8.82
CA PRO A 183 -1.21 -0.86 -9.90
C PRO A 183 -1.42 0.12 -11.06
N LEU A 184 -1.27 1.43 -10.82
CA LEU A 184 -1.36 2.45 -11.87
C LEU A 184 0.03 2.78 -12.40
N SER A 185 0.23 2.63 -13.72
CA SER A 185 1.49 2.93 -14.38
C SER A 185 1.66 4.44 -14.65
N ALA A 186 2.89 4.86 -14.97
CA ALA A 186 3.19 6.24 -15.32
C ALA A 186 2.39 6.70 -16.56
N GLU A 187 2.23 5.83 -17.55
CA GLU A 187 1.50 6.11 -18.78
C GLU A 187 0.01 6.32 -18.55
N GLN A 188 -0.58 5.61 -17.57
CA GLN A 188 -1.97 5.78 -17.18
C GLN A 188 -2.19 7.09 -16.40
N LEU A 189 -1.27 7.42 -15.50
CA LEU A 189 -1.35 8.64 -14.66
C LEU A 189 -1.05 9.89 -15.47
N PHE A 190 -0.05 9.83 -16.33
CA PHE A 190 0.50 10.95 -17.10
C PHE A 190 0.59 10.57 -18.58
N PRO A 191 -0.55 10.44 -19.27
CA PRO A 191 -0.54 10.15 -20.69
C PRO A 191 0.22 11.27 -21.43
N ARG A 192 1.10 10.91 -22.34
CA ARG A 192 1.77 11.87 -23.24
C ARG A 192 0.72 12.37 -24.23
N GLU A 193 0.02 13.43 -23.89
CA GLU A 193 -0.75 14.18 -24.88
C GLU A 193 0.24 14.94 -25.79
N GLY A 194 -0.12 15.05 -27.08
CA GLY A 194 0.72 15.63 -28.11
C GLY A 194 1.29 16.99 -27.70
N ALA A 195 2.56 17.22 -28.06
CA ALA A 195 3.41 18.36 -27.75
C ALA A 195 2.65 19.69 -27.55
N GLY A 196 2.62 20.20 -26.33
CA GLY A 196 2.06 21.53 -26.07
C GLY A 196 1.86 21.96 -24.63
N VAL A 197 2.00 21.07 -23.64
CA VAL A 197 1.91 21.48 -22.23
C VAL A 197 3.27 21.33 -21.59
N ASP A 198 3.90 22.46 -21.30
CA ASP A 198 5.15 22.53 -20.54
C ASP A 198 4.90 22.00 -19.12
N PRO A 199 5.56 20.91 -18.69
CA PRO A 199 5.36 20.34 -17.35
C PRO A 199 5.70 21.31 -16.21
N GLU A 200 6.41 22.40 -16.50
CA GLU A 200 6.84 23.42 -15.52
C GLU A 200 5.90 24.62 -15.43
N SER A 201 4.95 24.81 -16.36
CA SER A 201 4.16 26.04 -16.45
C SER A 201 2.92 26.12 -15.53
N GLU A 202 2.53 25.05 -14.87
CA GLU A 202 1.44 25.04 -13.87
C GLU A 202 1.88 24.40 -12.54
N ALA A 203 3.05 24.74 -12.05
CA ALA A 203 3.48 24.40 -10.70
C ALA A 203 2.61 25.18 -9.69
N GLY A 204 1.41 24.67 -9.41
CA GLY A 204 0.66 25.03 -8.23
C GLY A 204 1.43 24.65 -6.95
N PRO A 205 0.89 24.92 -5.75
CA PRO A 205 1.56 24.71 -4.46
C PRO A 205 1.84 23.23 -4.12
N TRP A 206 1.72 22.31 -5.08
CA TRP A 206 2.01 20.90 -4.85
C TRP A 206 3.52 20.69 -4.70
N PRO A 207 4.00 20.26 -3.53
CA PRO A 207 5.42 20.13 -3.29
C PRO A 207 6.03 19.09 -4.22
N SER A 208 7.09 19.47 -4.93
CA SER A 208 7.95 18.52 -5.63
C SER A 208 8.87 17.83 -4.63
N PRO A 209 9.12 16.51 -4.75
CA PRO A 209 10.10 15.85 -3.90
C PRO A 209 11.48 16.47 -4.17
N GLY A 210 12.01 17.21 -3.18
CA GLY A 210 13.38 17.74 -3.25
C GLY A 210 14.39 16.59 -3.33
N LYS A 211 15.55 16.80 -3.96
CA LYS A 211 16.63 15.80 -4.05
C LYS A 211 17.16 15.33 -2.68
N GLU A 212 16.83 16.03 -1.60
CA GLU A 212 17.22 15.73 -0.21
C GLU A 212 16.00 15.41 0.68
N ALA A 213 14.82 15.21 0.10
CA ALA A 213 13.62 14.90 0.88
C ALA A 213 13.80 13.54 1.57
N GLY A 214 13.77 13.54 2.90
CA GLY A 214 13.65 12.34 3.72
C GLY A 214 12.39 11.52 3.35
N ILE A 215 12.02 10.55 4.17
CA ILE A 215 10.83 9.71 3.93
C ILE A 215 9.58 10.59 3.99
N VAL A 216 8.93 10.80 2.85
CA VAL A 216 7.70 11.61 2.70
C VAL A 216 6.45 10.76 2.48
N ALA A 217 6.62 9.45 2.22
CA ALA A 217 5.53 8.51 1.98
C ALA A 217 5.91 7.08 2.43
N PRO A 218 4.92 6.23 2.73
CA PRO A 218 5.18 4.83 3.06
C PRO A 218 5.83 4.05 1.91
N GLY A 219 6.73 3.08 2.27
CA GLY A 219 7.36 2.19 1.29
C GLY A 219 8.63 2.75 0.64
N GLN A 220 9.21 3.81 1.20
CA GLN A 220 10.48 4.38 0.75
C GLN A 220 11.72 3.82 1.49
N LEU A 221 11.53 2.95 2.49
CA LEU A 221 12.63 2.25 3.16
C LEU A 221 13.30 1.24 2.21
N ASP A 222 14.62 1.11 2.28
CA ASP A 222 15.41 0.21 1.43
C ASP A 222 15.02 -1.26 1.67
N SER A 223 14.98 -1.71 2.93
CA SER A 223 14.45 -3.03 3.30
C SER A 223 12.98 -2.93 3.68
N HIS A 224 12.14 -3.63 2.95
CA HIS A 224 10.69 -3.71 3.15
C HIS A 224 10.13 -4.94 2.42
N TYR A 225 8.97 -5.43 2.84
CA TYR A 225 8.31 -6.61 2.24
C TYR A 225 9.10 -7.92 2.37
N ALA A 226 10.09 -7.96 3.27
CA ALA A 226 11.03 -9.04 3.35
C ALA A 226 10.42 -10.30 4.00
N PRO A 227 10.58 -11.48 3.37
CA PRO A 227 10.40 -12.76 4.03
C PRO A 227 11.49 -12.98 5.10
N SER A 228 11.33 -14.00 5.94
CA SER A 228 12.37 -14.42 6.90
C SER A 228 13.56 -15.11 6.23
N LYS A 229 13.39 -15.55 4.99
CA LYS A 229 14.37 -16.27 4.17
C LYS A 229 15.06 -15.36 3.15
N PRO A 230 16.31 -15.64 2.77
CA PRO A 230 16.97 -14.93 1.68
C PRO A 230 16.22 -15.06 0.36
N VAL A 231 16.23 -13.99 -0.44
CA VAL A 231 15.57 -13.95 -1.75
C VAL A 231 16.60 -13.74 -2.85
N ARG A 232 16.66 -14.66 -3.79
CA ARG A 232 17.47 -14.56 -5.03
C ARG A 232 16.57 -14.19 -6.21
N LEU A 233 16.87 -13.08 -6.85
CA LEU A 233 16.12 -12.58 -8.01
C LEU A 233 16.71 -13.10 -9.33
N HIS A 234 15.92 -12.97 -10.40
CA HIS A 234 16.27 -13.33 -11.77
C HIS A 234 16.66 -14.81 -11.95
N ALA A 235 16.06 -15.69 -11.16
CA ALA A 235 16.30 -17.11 -11.20
C ALA A 235 15.61 -17.77 -12.41
N THR A 236 16.33 -18.47 -13.24
CA THR A 236 15.77 -19.27 -14.35
C THR A 236 15.52 -20.72 -13.94
N GLU A 237 16.13 -21.16 -12.83
CA GLU A 237 16.01 -22.49 -12.22
C GLU A 237 16.23 -22.41 -10.72
N ALA A 238 15.73 -23.40 -9.98
CA ALA A 238 15.99 -23.54 -8.56
C ALA A 238 17.40 -24.09 -8.33
N GLN A 239 18.06 -23.61 -7.27
CA GLN A 239 19.22 -24.26 -6.68
C GLN A 239 18.78 -25.20 -5.54
N ASP A 240 19.70 -26.04 -5.04
CA ASP A 240 19.39 -26.95 -3.94
C ASP A 240 18.87 -26.19 -2.71
N GLY A 241 17.71 -26.60 -2.21
CA GLY A 241 17.07 -25.98 -1.05
C GLY A 241 16.31 -24.68 -1.32
N GLU A 242 16.16 -24.27 -2.58
CA GLU A 242 15.38 -23.09 -2.95
C GLU A 242 13.91 -23.39 -3.28
N TYR A 243 13.02 -22.49 -2.88
CA TYR A 243 11.64 -22.42 -3.33
C TYR A 243 11.57 -21.49 -4.56
N LEU A 244 11.45 -22.07 -5.76
CA LEU A 244 11.34 -21.27 -6.98
C LEU A 244 9.91 -20.77 -7.20
N ILE A 245 9.76 -19.44 -7.27
CA ILE A 245 8.55 -18.75 -7.71
C ILE A 245 8.73 -18.39 -9.20
N GLY A 246 8.00 -19.07 -10.06
CA GLY A 246 8.09 -18.95 -11.51
C GLY A 246 7.27 -17.80 -12.09
N PHE A 247 7.54 -17.44 -13.36
CA PHE A 247 6.77 -16.50 -14.17
C PHE A 247 6.91 -16.82 -15.66
N GLY A 248 5.83 -16.70 -16.43
CA GLY A 248 5.81 -16.98 -17.85
C GLY A 248 6.23 -18.44 -18.15
N PRO A 249 7.22 -18.66 -19.00
CA PRO A 249 7.69 -20.00 -19.36
C PRO A 249 8.52 -20.67 -18.25
N ILE A 250 8.99 -19.92 -17.25
CA ILE A 250 9.76 -20.47 -16.13
C ILE A 250 8.77 -20.98 -15.09
N ALA A 251 8.59 -22.30 -15.05
CA ALA A 251 7.77 -22.94 -14.02
C ALA A 251 8.57 -23.09 -12.72
N GLY A 252 7.91 -22.82 -11.58
CA GLY A 252 8.45 -23.03 -10.25
C GLY A 252 7.63 -24.03 -9.44
N ILE A 253 7.93 -24.17 -8.15
CA ILE A 253 7.03 -24.84 -7.18
C ILE A 253 5.68 -24.12 -7.22
N GLU A 254 5.73 -22.82 -7.40
CA GLU A 254 4.60 -21.95 -7.66
C GLU A 254 4.92 -21.00 -8.81
N THR A 255 3.91 -20.60 -9.58
CA THR A 255 4.09 -19.68 -10.73
C THR A 255 3.10 -18.53 -10.63
N LEU A 256 3.61 -17.29 -10.58
CA LEU A 256 2.81 -16.07 -10.43
C LEU A 256 1.79 -15.93 -11.57
N SER A 257 2.23 -16.21 -12.80
CA SER A 257 1.38 -16.27 -14.00
C SER A 257 2.09 -17.09 -15.08
N ALA A 258 1.56 -18.25 -15.43
CA ALA A 258 2.12 -19.10 -16.49
C ALA A 258 1.96 -18.47 -17.89
N THR A 259 0.99 -17.56 -18.07
CA THR A 259 0.74 -16.85 -19.33
C THR A 259 1.55 -15.56 -19.48
N GLY A 260 2.34 -15.18 -18.48
CA GLY A 260 3.07 -13.91 -18.48
C GLY A 260 2.20 -12.67 -18.18
N ASP A 261 0.97 -12.85 -17.69
CA ASP A 261 0.09 -11.74 -17.28
C ASP A 261 0.62 -11.08 -16.01
N LEU A 262 1.07 -9.82 -16.13
CA LEU A 262 1.64 -9.04 -15.04
C LEU A 262 0.62 -8.65 -13.97
N THR A 263 -0.66 -8.46 -14.34
CA THR A 263 -1.72 -8.16 -13.36
C THR A 263 -1.98 -9.35 -12.45
N LYS A 264 -2.07 -10.55 -13.05
CA LYS A 264 -2.17 -11.80 -12.32
C LYS A 264 -0.94 -12.05 -11.45
N ALA A 265 0.25 -11.76 -11.99
CA ALA A 265 1.49 -11.91 -11.23
C ALA A 265 1.54 -11.00 -10.00
N ALA A 266 1.12 -9.73 -10.12
CA ALA A 266 1.02 -8.80 -9.01
C ALA A 266 0.03 -9.30 -7.94
N ALA A 267 -1.16 -9.76 -8.36
CA ALA A 267 -2.17 -10.29 -7.46
C ALA A 267 -1.67 -11.49 -6.64
N ASN A 268 -0.78 -12.30 -7.20
CA ASN A 268 -0.25 -13.51 -6.57
C ASN A 268 1.08 -13.30 -5.82
N LEU A 269 1.76 -12.16 -5.99
CA LEU A 269 3.14 -11.95 -5.52
C LEU A 269 3.31 -12.21 -4.02
N PHE A 270 2.59 -11.47 -3.18
CA PHE A 270 2.77 -11.58 -1.74
C PHE A 270 2.23 -12.91 -1.19
N ASP A 271 1.16 -13.46 -1.78
CA ASP A 271 0.65 -14.77 -1.40
C ASP A 271 1.69 -15.87 -1.68
N ALA A 272 2.37 -15.82 -2.83
CA ALA A 272 3.46 -16.73 -3.17
C ALA A 272 4.66 -16.55 -2.22
N LEU A 273 5.05 -15.30 -1.90
CA LEU A 273 6.11 -15.05 -0.93
C LEU A 273 5.77 -15.57 0.48
N HIS A 274 4.51 -15.42 0.92
CA HIS A 274 4.06 -15.98 2.21
C HIS A 274 4.14 -17.51 2.24
N ARG A 275 3.76 -18.18 1.14
CA ARG A 275 3.86 -19.67 1.05
C ARG A 275 5.31 -20.13 0.99
N ALA A 276 6.15 -19.45 0.21
CA ALA A 276 7.57 -19.74 0.12
C ALA A 276 8.28 -19.55 1.49
N ASP A 277 7.94 -18.47 2.20
CA ASP A 277 8.49 -18.19 3.53
C ASP A 277 8.04 -19.22 4.58
N ALA A 278 6.84 -19.78 4.42
CA ALA A 278 6.32 -20.83 5.31
C ALA A 278 6.76 -22.26 4.94
N SER A 279 7.41 -22.48 3.80
CA SER A 279 7.89 -23.80 3.35
C SER A 279 9.13 -24.27 4.12
N ASP A 280 9.59 -25.50 3.88
CA ASP A 280 10.85 -26.04 4.44
C ASP A 280 12.09 -25.61 3.64
N ALA A 281 11.95 -24.85 2.54
CA ALA A 281 13.07 -24.38 1.75
C ALA A 281 13.96 -23.42 2.54
N ALA A 282 15.27 -23.43 2.29
CA ALA A 282 16.23 -22.57 2.96
C ALA A 282 16.26 -21.15 2.39
N ALA A 283 15.87 -20.98 1.12
CA ALA A 283 15.86 -19.71 0.41
C ALA A 283 14.72 -19.66 -0.61
N ILE A 284 14.42 -18.46 -1.10
CA ILE A 284 13.41 -18.19 -2.12
C ILE A 284 14.11 -17.72 -3.39
N ALA A 285 13.80 -18.32 -4.52
CA ALA A 285 14.23 -17.88 -5.84
C ALA A 285 13.03 -17.34 -6.62
N VAL A 286 13.19 -16.22 -7.33
CA VAL A 286 12.11 -15.59 -8.11
C VAL A 286 12.53 -15.40 -9.55
N ALA A 287 11.71 -15.85 -10.48
CA ALA A 287 11.92 -15.68 -11.91
C ALA A 287 11.96 -14.20 -12.32
N PRO A 288 12.66 -13.85 -13.43
CA PRO A 288 12.68 -12.48 -13.93
C PRO A 288 11.27 -12.02 -14.34
N ILE A 289 10.92 -10.80 -13.93
CA ILE A 289 9.64 -10.14 -14.26
C ILE A 289 9.94 -8.94 -15.17
N PRO A 290 9.20 -8.72 -16.28
CA PRO A 290 9.37 -7.55 -17.13
C PRO A 290 9.20 -6.22 -16.40
N GLU A 291 10.07 -5.24 -16.68
CA GLU A 291 10.05 -3.86 -16.09
C GLU A 291 9.07 -2.94 -16.85
N THR A 292 7.85 -3.42 -17.14
CA THR A 292 6.82 -2.66 -17.86
C THR A 292 5.49 -2.67 -17.10
N GLY A 293 4.70 -1.61 -17.20
CA GLY A 293 3.41 -1.50 -16.54
C GLY A 293 3.49 -1.80 -15.04
N ILE A 294 2.61 -2.68 -14.54
CA ILE A 294 2.62 -3.11 -13.13
C ILE A 294 3.85 -3.95 -12.74
N GLY A 295 4.61 -4.47 -13.72
CA GLY A 295 5.86 -5.18 -13.47
C GLY A 295 6.92 -4.32 -12.77
N VAL A 296 6.91 -3.01 -13.00
CA VAL A 296 7.74 -2.04 -12.26
C VAL A 296 7.46 -2.11 -10.75
N ALA A 297 6.19 -2.20 -10.37
CA ALA A 297 5.79 -2.33 -8.97
C ALA A 297 6.19 -3.69 -8.38
N ILE A 298 6.03 -4.78 -9.13
CA ILE A 298 6.47 -6.12 -8.70
C ILE A 298 7.97 -6.11 -8.42
N ASN A 299 8.78 -5.61 -9.35
CA ASN A 299 10.22 -5.57 -9.21
C ASN A 299 10.69 -4.63 -8.09
N ASP A 300 10.01 -3.49 -7.85
CA ASP A 300 10.28 -2.64 -6.68
C ASP A 300 10.11 -3.42 -5.39
N ARG A 301 9.01 -4.18 -5.24
CA ARG A 301 8.75 -5.02 -4.05
C ARG A 301 9.79 -6.13 -3.88
N LEU A 302 10.14 -6.80 -4.98
CA LEU A 302 11.14 -7.88 -4.98
C LEU A 302 12.54 -7.37 -4.62
N ARG A 303 12.98 -6.23 -5.16
CA ARG A 303 14.27 -5.62 -4.79
C ARG A 303 14.34 -5.29 -3.30
N ARG A 304 13.27 -4.74 -2.72
CA ARG A 304 13.21 -4.43 -1.27
C ARG A 304 13.07 -5.67 -0.40
N ALA A 305 12.49 -6.75 -0.92
CA ALA A 305 12.40 -8.04 -0.22
C ALA A 305 13.73 -8.81 -0.20
N ALA A 306 14.60 -8.55 -1.19
CA ALA A 306 15.90 -9.20 -1.34
C ALA A 306 17.08 -8.41 -0.70
N TYR A 307 16.78 -7.25 -0.06
CA TYR A 307 17.77 -6.34 0.53
C TYR A 307 18.38 -6.87 1.85
#